data_05fc9ac0a979477551aea5ea3e2703aa
#
_entry.id   05fc9ac0a979477551aea5ea3e2703aa
#
_cell.length_a   1.000
_cell.length_b   1.000
_cell.length_c   1.000
_cell.angle_alpha   90.00
_cell.angle_beta   90.00
_cell.angle_gamma   90.00
#
_symmetry.space_group_name_H-M   'P 1'
#
loop_
_entity.id
_entity.type
_entity.pdbx_description
1 polymer ?
#
loop_
_entity_poly.entity_id
_entity_poly.type
_entity_poly.pdbx_seq_one_letter_code
_entity_poly.pdbx_strand_id
1 'polypeptide(L)'
;MKVNNKLKLPQAFVEAVSVDRHNKPGHYSATTLNKGIKEIVLTDRHWDELETDAAENVWAIWGTAMHSVMEKQKDNNFREELFEVEVETSRGTRVVSGRVDSYDMENEILYDWKSASTWKVIYKDFDDWKKQGLTYAWLMNQNGLNVKKCKFVAMLKDWSATEAKRKPDYPQMPVYVYEFEVTSADLLETSERIRGKVEQIVLAEQLKDDEIEPCTPEERWASAEQWAVKKVGTKKAIPGGVCNTLEDAQKLVEEKGGKGFEIEHREPTSRKCVDYCICKEKCSFYKSLHRETETGSVE
;
A
#
# COMPACT_ATOMS: atom_id res chain seq x y z
N MET A 1 -6.89 -18.80 4.08
CA MET A 1 -7.28 -17.70 4.99
C MET A 1 -8.76 -17.83 5.32
N LYS A 2 -9.16 -17.62 6.57
CA LYS A 2 -10.54 -17.72 7.03
C LYS A 2 -11.19 -16.33 7.05
N VAL A 3 -12.43 -16.23 6.52
CA VAL A 3 -13.23 -15.00 6.55
C VAL A 3 -14.29 -15.13 7.64
N ASN A 4 -14.21 -14.29 8.66
CA ASN A 4 -15.20 -14.21 9.74
C ASN A 4 -16.35 -13.30 9.31
N ASN A 5 -17.52 -13.44 9.95
CA ASN A 5 -18.70 -12.64 9.65
C ASN A 5 -19.35 -12.13 10.96
N LYS A 6 -18.65 -11.19 11.60
CA LYS A 6 -19.08 -10.63 12.90
C LYS A 6 -20.42 -9.87 12.82
N LEU A 7 -20.68 -9.21 11.68
CA LEU A 7 -21.90 -8.44 11.43
C LEU A 7 -23.07 -9.30 10.92
N LYS A 8 -22.88 -10.61 10.76
CA LYS A 8 -23.90 -11.55 10.22
C LYS A 8 -24.42 -11.10 8.84
N LEU A 9 -23.52 -10.64 7.98
CA LEU A 9 -23.85 -10.23 6.62
C LEU A 9 -24.38 -11.42 5.81
N PRO A 10 -25.21 -11.18 4.78
CA PRO A 10 -25.68 -12.24 3.89
C PRO A 10 -24.56 -13.06 3.28
N GLN A 11 -24.78 -14.37 3.07
CA GLN A 11 -23.75 -15.29 2.53
C GLN A 11 -23.17 -14.81 1.19
N ALA A 12 -24.00 -14.27 0.30
CA ALA A 12 -23.56 -13.72 -0.97
C ALA A 12 -22.55 -12.57 -0.80
N PHE A 13 -22.68 -11.76 0.25
CA PHE A 13 -21.70 -10.72 0.57
C PHE A 13 -20.38 -11.33 1.04
N VAL A 14 -20.45 -12.31 1.94
CA VAL A 14 -19.25 -13.01 2.45
C VAL A 14 -18.48 -13.67 1.32
N GLU A 15 -19.17 -14.33 0.39
CA GLU A 15 -18.57 -14.95 -0.79
C GLU A 15 -17.90 -13.91 -1.70
N ALA A 16 -18.56 -12.76 -1.92
CA ALA A 16 -18.03 -11.69 -2.76
C ALA A 16 -16.76 -11.03 -2.20
N VAL A 17 -16.54 -11.06 -0.89
CA VAL A 17 -15.34 -10.52 -0.22
C VAL A 17 -14.33 -11.60 0.19
N SER A 18 -14.64 -12.86 -0.09
CA SER A 18 -13.71 -13.94 0.19
C SER A 18 -12.45 -13.80 -0.66
N VAL A 19 -11.31 -13.97 0.00
CA VAL A 19 -10.01 -13.83 -0.65
C VAL A 19 -9.44 -15.19 -0.91
N ASP A 20 -9.35 -15.55 -2.18
CA ASP A 20 -8.64 -16.75 -2.59
C ASP A 20 -7.13 -16.54 -2.53
N ARG A 21 -6.39 -17.63 -2.34
CA ARG A 21 -4.93 -17.58 -2.45
C ARG A 21 -4.55 -17.38 -3.91
N HIS A 22 -4.31 -16.11 -4.29
CA HIS A 22 -3.97 -15.76 -5.66
C HIS A 22 -2.57 -16.23 -6.08
N ASN A 23 -1.65 -16.39 -5.14
CA ASN A 23 -0.28 -16.77 -5.42
C ASN A 23 -0.04 -18.24 -5.04
N LYS A 24 0.45 -19.02 -5.99
CA LYS A 24 1.06 -20.32 -5.71
C LYS A 24 2.40 -20.10 -5.01
N PRO A 25 2.89 -21.05 -4.20
CA PRO A 25 4.24 -20.97 -3.65
C PRO A 25 5.28 -20.70 -4.74
N GLY A 26 6.17 -19.74 -4.50
CA GLY A 26 7.18 -19.32 -5.48
C GLY A 26 6.70 -18.40 -6.61
N HIS A 27 5.43 -17.96 -6.57
CA HIS A 27 4.88 -16.96 -7.49
C HIS A 27 4.60 -15.66 -6.76
N TYR A 28 5.08 -14.54 -7.29
CA TYR A 28 4.91 -13.21 -6.70
C TYR A 28 4.29 -12.25 -7.70
N SER A 29 3.12 -11.72 -7.36
CA SER A 29 2.47 -10.71 -8.20
C SER A 29 3.16 -9.35 -8.06
N ALA A 30 2.99 -8.47 -9.06
CA ALA A 30 3.45 -7.09 -9.02
C ALA A 30 3.01 -6.36 -7.73
N THR A 31 1.77 -6.61 -7.28
CA THR A 31 1.24 -6.05 -6.03
C THR A 31 1.90 -6.67 -4.79
N THR A 32 2.19 -7.98 -4.82
CA THR A 32 2.89 -8.67 -3.73
C THR A 32 4.30 -8.11 -3.53
N LEU A 33 5.03 -7.84 -4.62
CA LEU A 33 6.39 -7.29 -4.56
C LEU A 33 6.48 -5.87 -3.97
N ASN A 34 5.35 -5.16 -3.84
CA ASN A 34 5.29 -3.88 -3.13
C ASN A 34 5.16 -4.02 -1.61
N LYS A 35 5.00 -5.24 -1.09
CA LYS A 35 4.93 -5.53 0.35
C LYS A 35 6.32 -5.75 0.93
N GLY A 36 6.44 -5.65 2.26
CA GLY A 36 7.67 -5.99 2.97
C GLY A 36 7.96 -7.50 2.92
N ILE A 37 9.23 -7.87 2.94
CA ILE A 37 9.67 -9.28 2.84
C ILE A 37 9.07 -10.12 3.95
N LYS A 38 9.12 -9.66 5.20
CA LYS A 38 8.53 -10.36 6.34
C LYS A 38 7.02 -10.54 6.17
N GLU A 39 6.31 -9.52 5.67
CA GLU A 39 4.88 -9.62 5.37
C GLU A 39 4.59 -10.69 4.31
N ILE A 40 5.38 -10.73 3.24
CA ILE A 40 5.23 -11.72 2.15
C ILE A 40 5.41 -13.13 2.71
N VAL A 41 6.54 -13.37 3.39
CA VAL A 41 6.89 -14.72 3.89
C VAL A 41 5.92 -15.19 4.96
N LEU A 42 5.56 -14.35 5.94
CA LEU A 42 4.61 -14.73 6.99
C LEU A 42 3.20 -14.94 6.43
N THR A 43 2.78 -14.13 5.47
CA THR A 43 1.47 -14.30 4.82
C THR A 43 1.39 -15.64 4.08
N ASP A 44 2.43 -15.99 3.34
CA ASP A 44 2.46 -17.25 2.58
C ASP A 44 2.55 -18.47 3.52
N ARG A 45 3.42 -18.42 4.51
CA ARG A 45 3.66 -19.49 5.47
C ARG A 45 2.44 -19.82 6.33
N HIS A 46 1.73 -18.79 6.77
CA HIS A 46 0.60 -18.93 7.69
C HIS A 46 -0.77 -18.74 7.02
N TRP A 47 -0.87 -18.77 5.69
CA TRP A 47 -2.08 -18.46 4.95
C TRP A 47 -3.35 -19.10 5.52
N ASP A 48 -3.30 -20.39 5.85
CA ASP A 48 -4.45 -21.14 6.33
C ASP A 48 -4.86 -20.79 7.77
N GLU A 49 -3.96 -20.16 8.52
CA GLU A 49 -4.18 -19.70 9.90
C GLU A 49 -4.62 -18.21 9.97
N LEU A 50 -4.47 -17.46 8.88
CA LEU A 50 -4.84 -16.05 8.85
C LEU A 50 -6.35 -15.89 8.83
N GLU A 51 -6.83 -14.86 9.52
CA GLU A 51 -8.23 -14.50 9.61
C GLU A 51 -8.45 -13.03 9.21
N THR A 52 -9.58 -12.74 8.57
CA THR A 52 -10.07 -11.39 8.28
C THR A 52 -11.57 -11.34 8.55
N ASP A 53 -12.16 -10.16 8.63
CA ASP A 53 -13.62 -10.02 8.73
C ASP A 53 -14.21 -9.57 7.40
N ALA A 54 -15.37 -10.12 7.04
CA ALA A 54 -16.04 -9.78 5.79
C ALA A 54 -16.30 -8.28 5.63
N ALA A 55 -16.58 -7.59 6.73
CA ALA A 55 -16.83 -6.15 6.71
C ALA A 55 -15.55 -5.32 6.42
N GLU A 56 -14.37 -5.84 6.76
CA GLU A 56 -13.10 -5.17 6.49
C GLU A 56 -12.73 -5.23 5.00
N ASN A 57 -13.22 -6.25 4.29
CA ASN A 57 -12.93 -6.51 2.88
C ASN A 57 -13.90 -5.82 1.90
N VAL A 58 -14.83 -4.98 2.36
CA VAL A 58 -15.85 -4.31 1.52
C VAL A 58 -15.25 -3.55 0.33
N TRP A 59 -14.08 -2.97 0.51
CA TRP A 59 -13.42 -2.19 -0.55
C TRP A 59 -12.87 -3.05 -1.68
N ALA A 60 -12.69 -4.35 -1.46
CA ALA A 60 -12.35 -5.31 -2.53
C ALA A 60 -13.50 -5.46 -3.53
N ILE A 61 -14.76 -5.51 -3.07
CA ILE A 61 -15.94 -5.53 -3.97
C ILE A 61 -15.93 -4.31 -4.89
N TRP A 62 -15.66 -3.13 -4.34
CA TRP A 62 -15.65 -1.90 -5.12
C TRP A 62 -14.58 -1.91 -6.21
N GLY A 63 -13.38 -2.36 -5.88
CA GLY A 63 -12.30 -2.55 -6.84
C GLY A 63 -12.68 -3.55 -7.94
N THR A 64 -13.12 -4.75 -7.55
CA THR A 64 -13.54 -5.80 -8.49
C THR A 64 -14.68 -5.36 -9.41
N ALA A 65 -15.69 -4.66 -8.89
CA ALA A 65 -16.79 -4.14 -9.70
C ALA A 65 -16.31 -3.12 -10.73
N MET A 66 -15.39 -2.23 -10.36
CA MET A 66 -14.79 -1.27 -11.26
C MET A 66 -14.03 -1.96 -12.40
N HIS A 67 -13.13 -2.88 -12.09
CA HIS A 67 -12.39 -3.65 -13.09
C HIS A 67 -13.35 -4.42 -14.01
N SER A 68 -14.35 -5.10 -13.47
CA SER A 68 -15.34 -5.84 -14.25
C SER A 68 -16.19 -4.96 -15.20
N VAL A 69 -16.42 -3.70 -14.85
CA VAL A 69 -17.09 -2.75 -15.73
C VAL A 69 -16.15 -2.28 -16.84
N MET A 70 -14.90 -1.98 -16.51
CA MET A 70 -13.91 -1.49 -17.48
C MET A 70 -13.47 -2.58 -18.46
N GLU A 71 -13.35 -3.83 -18.01
CA GLU A 71 -13.02 -4.99 -18.84
C GLU A 71 -14.02 -5.22 -19.96
N LYS A 72 -15.31 -4.95 -19.72
CA LYS A 72 -16.39 -5.17 -20.72
C LYS A 72 -16.48 -4.10 -21.81
N GLN A 73 -15.69 -3.03 -21.71
CA GLN A 73 -15.73 -1.97 -22.73
C GLN A 73 -15.06 -2.44 -24.03
N LYS A 74 -15.54 -1.94 -25.15
CA LYS A 74 -15.03 -2.32 -26.46
C LYS A 74 -14.15 -1.21 -27.00
N ASP A 75 -12.86 -1.46 -27.01
CA ASP A 75 -11.85 -0.70 -27.74
C ASP A 75 -10.80 -1.69 -28.28
N ASN A 76 -9.73 -1.21 -28.86
CA ASN A 76 -8.66 -2.05 -29.44
C ASN A 76 -7.55 -2.38 -28.44
N ASN A 77 -7.76 -2.13 -27.15
CA ASN A 77 -6.76 -2.38 -26.12
C ASN A 77 -6.75 -3.85 -25.68
N PHE A 78 -5.58 -4.36 -25.29
CA PHE A 78 -5.50 -5.58 -24.47
C PHE A 78 -6.08 -5.31 -23.10
N ARG A 79 -6.75 -6.30 -22.51
CA ARG A 79 -7.35 -6.18 -21.18
C ARG A 79 -7.17 -7.44 -20.37
N GLU A 80 -6.95 -7.24 -19.07
CA GLU A 80 -6.82 -8.32 -18.08
C GLU A 80 -5.81 -9.40 -18.53
N GLU A 81 -4.78 -9.00 -19.29
CA GLU A 81 -3.76 -9.92 -19.79
C GLU A 81 -2.74 -10.22 -18.70
N LEU A 82 -2.42 -11.49 -18.53
CA LEU A 82 -1.45 -11.98 -17.55
C LEU A 82 -0.07 -12.10 -18.19
N PHE A 83 0.90 -11.41 -17.65
CA PHE A 83 2.32 -11.52 -18.00
C PHE A 83 3.09 -12.20 -16.89
N GLU A 84 3.96 -13.12 -17.24
CA GLU A 84 4.81 -13.86 -16.32
C GLU A 84 6.26 -13.83 -16.78
N VAL A 85 7.18 -13.77 -15.82
CA VAL A 85 8.63 -13.82 -16.06
C VAL A 85 9.28 -14.70 -15.01
N GLU A 86 10.09 -15.63 -15.46
CA GLU A 86 10.92 -16.46 -14.59
C GLU A 86 12.13 -15.67 -14.10
N VAL A 87 12.38 -15.75 -12.81
CA VAL A 87 13.50 -15.11 -12.12
C VAL A 87 14.34 -16.18 -11.44
N GLU A 88 15.57 -16.34 -11.90
CA GLU A 88 16.53 -17.25 -11.28
C GLU A 88 17.00 -16.69 -9.94
N THR A 89 17.06 -17.56 -8.93
CA THR A 89 17.53 -17.25 -7.58
C THR A 89 18.51 -18.33 -7.10
N SER A 90 19.19 -18.07 -5.97
CA SER A 90 20.07 -19.04 -5.32
C SER A 90 19.35 -20.32 -4.85
N ARG A 91 18.00 -20.32 -4.87
CA ARG A 91 17.14 -21.43 -4.44
C ARG A 91 16.19 -21.94 -5.53
N GLY A 92 16.60 -21.77 -6.79
CA GLY A 92 15.82 -22.16 -7.97
C GLY A 92 14.94 -21.04 -8.52
N THR A 93 14.24 -21.35 -9.59
CA THR A 93 13.42 -20.40 -10.33
C THR A 93 12.18 -19.97 -9.55
N ARG A 94 11.84 -18.71 -9.62
CA ARG A 94 10.60 -18.10 -9.12
C ARG A 94 9.87 -17.41 -10.26
N VAL A 95 8.57 -17.22 -10.13
CA VAL A 95 7.76 -16.54 -11.14
C VAL A 95 7.30 -15.19 -10.60
N VAL A 96 7.55 -14.14 -11.37
CA VAL A 96 6.95 -12.82 -11.14
C VAL A 96 5.85 -12.64 -12.17
N SER A 97 4.65 -12.26 -11.71
CA SER A 97 3.49 -12.11 -12.56
C SER A 97 2.77 -10.79 -12.37
N GLY A 98 2.02 -10.38 -13.37
CA GLY A 98 1.17 -9.21 -13.31
C GLY A 98 0.05 -9.26 -14.32
N ARG A 99 -1.18 -9.04 -13.85
CA ARG A 99 -2.33 -8.86 -14.72
C ARG A 99 -2.49 -7.38 -15.00
N VAL A 100 -2.38 -7.02 -16.26
CA VAL A 100 -2.47 -5.63 -16.74
C VAL A 100 -3.93 -5.30 -17.03
N ASP A 101 -4.44 -4.23 -16.46
CA ASP A 101 -5.84 -3.85 -16.61
C ASP A 101 -6.19 -3.47 -18.05
N SER A 102 -5.34 -2.64 -18.68
CA SER A 102 -5.51 -2.27 -20.10
C SER A 102 -4.20 -1.78 -20.72
N TYR A 103 -3.99 -2.09 -21.99
CA TYR A 103 -2.82 -1.64 -22.72
C TYR A 103 -3.20 -1.22 -24.15
N ASP A 104 -2.91 0.05 -24.47
CA ASP A 104 -3.05 0.64 -25.80
C ASP A 104 -1.80 0.35 -26.61
N MET A 105 -1.92 -0.60 -27.55
CA MET A 105 -0.81 -1.03 -28.41
C MET A 105 -0.34 0.05 -29.38
N GLU A 106 -1.24 0.91 -29.85
CA GLU A 106 -0.91 1.94 -30.84
C GLU A 106 -0.05 3.04 -30.20
N ASN A 107 -0.40 3.45 -29.00
CA ASN A 107 0.29 4.52 -28.27
C ASN A 107 1.32 3.99 -27.24
N GLU A 108 1.37 2.67 -27.03
CA GLU A 108 2.23 1.99 -26.05
C GLU A 108 2.01 2.52 -24.62
N ILE A 109 0.71 2.71 -24.26
CA ILE A 109 0.28 3.23 -22.96
C ILE A 109 -0.35 2.11 -22.13
N LEU A 110 0.20 1.89 -20.94
CA LEU A 110 -0.37 1.03 -19.92
C LEU A 110 -1.34 1.83 -19.05
N TYR A 111 -2.56 1.34 -18.90
CA TYR A 111 -3.57 1.88 -17.99
C TYR A 111 -3.78 0.94 -16.81
N ASP A 112 -3.96 1.52 -15.63
CA ASP A 112 -4.27 0.81 -14.41
C ASP A 112 -5.41 1.55 -13.68
N TRP A 113 -6.46 0.81 -13.34
CA TRP A 113 -7.66 1.37 -12.70
C TRP A 113 -7.53 1.30 -11.19
N LYS A 114 -7.72 2.44 -10.52
CA LYS A 114 -7.61 2.52 -9.06
C LYS A 114 -8.86 3.07 -8.41
N SER A 115 -9.22 2.51 -7.28
CA SER A 115 -10.11 3.16 -6.32
C SER A 115 -9.26 3.71 -5.16
N ALA A 116 -9.27 5.02 -4.96
CA ALA A 116 -8.38 5.68 -4.01
C ALA A 116 -9.11 6.67 -3.11
N SER A 117 -8.47 7.09 -2.02
CA SER A 117 -8.89 8.23 -1.23
C SER A 117 -8.36 9.52 -1.84
N THR A 118 -9.10 10.62 -1.68
CA THR A 118 -8.66 11.98 -2.01
C THR A 118 -7.34 12.37 -1.34
N TRP A 119 -7.07 11.82 -0.16
CA TRP A 119 -5.83 12.05 0.58
C TRP A 119 -4.59 11.60 -0.18
N LYS A 120 -4.68 10.51 -0.95
CA LYS A 120 -3.57 10.05 -1.79
C LYS A 120 -3.15 11.10 -2.81
N VAL A 121 -4.13 11.79 -3.38
CA VAL A 121 -3.90 12.90 -4.34
C VAL A 121 -3.37 14.15 -3.64
N ILE A 122 -3.96 14.50 -2.49
CA ILE A 122 -3.57 15.68 -1.71
C ILE A 122 -2.11 15.57 -1.24
N TYR A 123 -1.70 14.39 -0.77
CA TYR A 123 -0.32 14.14 -0.33
C TYR A 123 0.63 13.77 -1.46
N LYS A 124 0.14 13.61 -2.70
CA LYS A 124 0.94 13.19 -3.88
C LYS A 124 1.71 11.89 -3.62
N ASP A 125 1.12 10.98 -2.86
CA ASP A 125 1.70 9.69 -2.49
C ASP A 125 1.43 8.66 -3.57
N PHE A 126 2.27 8.65 -4.63
CA PHE A 126 2.12 7.78 -5.80
C PHE A 126 3.26 6.77 -5.99
N ASP A 127 4.17 6.65 -5.04
CA ASP A 127 5.36 5.80 -5.17
C ASP A 127 5.00 4.32 -5.34
N ASP A 128 3.99 3.83 -4.64
CA ASP A 128 3.48 2.46 -4.79
C ASP A 128 2.88 2.21 -6.17
N TRP A 129 2.16 3.18 -6.74
CA TRP A 129 1.62 3.10 -8.11
C TRP A 129 2.75 3.14 -9.13
N LYS A 130 3.73 4.03 -8.95
CA LYS A 130 4.90 4.08 -9.83
C LYS A 130 5.65 2.76 -9.82
N LYS A 131 5.95 2.20 -8.65
CA LYS A 131 6.61 0.89 -8.50
C LYS A 131 5.80 -0.23 -9.17
N GLN A 132 4.47 -0.24 -9.01
CA GLN A 132 3.58 -1.21 -9.64
C GLN A 132 3.59 -1.07 -11.17
N GLY A 133 3.42 0.13 -11.70
CA GLY A 133 3.42 0.40 -13.14
C GLY A 133 4.73 0.04 -13.80
N LEU A 134 5.86 0.38 -13.17
CA LEU A 134 7.18 -0.02 -13.66
C LEU A 134 7.38 -1.55 -13.62
N THR A 135 6.81 -2.24 -12.63
CA THR A 135 6.83 -3.72 -12.59
C THR A 135 6.03 -4.31 -13.74
N TYR A 136 4.84 -3.78 -14.05
CA TYR A 136 4.06 -4.19 -15.22
C TYR A 136 4.80 -3.88 -16.53
N ALA A 137 5.36 -2.67 -16.67
CA ALA A 137 6.13 -2.30 -17.86
C ALA A 137 7.35 -3.22 -18.08
N TRP A 138 8.04 -3.61 -17.00
CA TRP A 138 9.12 -4.58 -17.04
C TRP A 138 8.61 -5.97 -17.48
N LEU A 139 7.52 -6.48 -16.89
CA LEU A 139 6.91 -7.76 -17.28
C LEU A 139 6.55 -7.78 -18.76
N MET A 140 5.90 -6.73 -19.24
CA MET A 140 5.52 -6.59 -20.65
C MET A 140 6.74 -6.53 -21.56
N ASN A 141 7.79 -5.78 -21.19
CA ASN A 141 9.02 -5.68 -21.95
C ASN A 141 9.73 -7.03 -22.06
N GLN A 142 9.78 -7.83 -20.98
CA GLN A 142 10.34 -9.19 -21.03
C GLN A 142 9.53 -10.14 -21.93
N ASN A 143 8.26 -9.81 -22.18
CA ASN A 143 7.37 -10.53 -23.09
C ASN A 143 7.28 -9.88 -24.50
N GLY A 144 8.20 -8.98 -24.84
CA GLY A 144 8.33 -8.39 -26.18
C GLY A 144 7.39 -7.21 -26.48
N LEU A 145 6.72 -6.66 -25.47
CA LEU A 145 5.87 -5.47 -25.59
C LEU A 145 6.56 -4.25 -24.98
N ASN A 146 6.56 -3.15 -25.73
CA ASN A 146 7.11 -1.89 -25.23
C ASN A 146 6.05 -1.08 -24.48
N VAL A 147 6.43 -0.43 -23.39
CA VAL A 147 5.57 0.52 -22.65
C VAL A 147 6.29 1.85 -22.58
N LYS A 148 5.72 2.88 -23.21
CA LYS A 148 6.25 4.25 -23.18
C LYS A 148 5.75 5.06 -21.98
N LYS A 149 4.53 4.78 -21.57
CA LYS A 149 3.85 5.57 -20.52
C LYS A 149 2.94 4.69 -19.69
N CYS A 150 2.90 4.95 -18.39
CA CYS A 150 1.89 4.40 -17.48
C CYS A 150 0.89 5.49 -17.08
N LYS A 151 -0.41 5.16 -17.07
CA LYS A 151 -1.49 6.02 -16.58
C LYS A 151 -2.34 5.29 -15.55
N PHE A 152 -2.35 5.82 -14.34
CA PHE A 152 -3.21 5.36 -13.26
C PHE A 152 -4.45 6.25 -13.20
N VAL A 153 -5.60 5.68 -13.49
CA VAL A 153 -6.88 6.40 -13.47
C VAL A 153 -7.62 6.03 -12.19
N ALA A 154 -7.66 6.97 -11.25
CA ALA A 154 -8.19 6.74 -9.92
C ALA A 154 -9.58 7.35 -9.75
N MET A 155 -10.56 6.53 -9.37
CA MET A 155 -11.85 6.98 -8.84
C MET A 155 -11.72 7.28 -7.35
N LEU A 156 -12.02 8.52 -6.94
CA LEU A 156 -11.85 9.01 -5.59
C LEU A 156 -13.09 8.70 -4.75
N LYS A 157 -13.00 7.66 -3.90
CA LYS A 157 -14.14 7.11 -3.14
C LYS A 157 -14.80 8.09 -2.16
N ASP A 158 -14.02 9.01 -1.63
CA ASP A 158 -14.39 9.98 -0.60
C ASP A 158 -14.44 11.42 -1.15
N TRP A 159 -14.53 11.58 -2.47
CA TRP A 159 -14.60 12.90 -3.10
C TRP A 159 -15.89 13.62 -2.76
N SER A 160 -15.79 14.92 -2.52
CA SER A 160 -16.89 15.79 -2.15
C SER A 160 -16.96 17.03 -3.05
N ALA A 161 -18.05 17.20 -3.77
CA ALA A 161 -18.31 18.40 -4.58
C ALA A 161 -18.31 19.68 -3.73
N THR A 162 -18.73 19.60 -2.47
CA THR A 162 -18.73 20.74 -1.54
C THR A 162 -17.31 21.14 -1.18
N GLU A 163 -16.44 20.17 -0.88
CA GLU A 163 -15.04 20.45 -0.54
C GLU A 163 -14.29 20.99 -1.76
N ALA A 164 -14.53 20.46 -2.97
CA ALA A 164 -13.93 20.95 -4.21
C ALA A 164 -14.26 22.43 -4.47
N LYS A 165 -15.48 22.88 -4.19
CA LYS A 165 -15.87 24.30 -4.31
C LYS A 165 -15.21 25.19 -3.25
N ARG A 166 -14.87 24.65 -2.09
CA ARG A 166 -14.37 25.41 -0.94
C ARG A 166 -12.85 25.49 -0.87
N LYS A 167 -12.14 24.49 -1.41
CA LYS A 167 -10.69 24.30 -1.25
C LYS A 167 -10.03 24.12 -2.61
N PRO A 168 -9.24 25.08 -3.09
CA PRO A 168 -8.54 24.96 -4.37
C PRO A 168 -7.55 23.77 -4.43
N ASP A 169 -6.95 23.42 -3.29
CA ASP A 169 -5.97 22.32 -3.19
C ASP A 169 -6.65 20.93 -3.09
N TYR A 170 -7.97 20.88 -2.99
CA TYR A 170 -8.72 19.64 -3.01
C TYR A 170 -8.94 19.17 -4.47
N PRO A 171 -8.94 17.87 -4.76
CA PRO A 171 -9.20 17.38 -6.12
C PRO A 171 -10.51 17.97 -6.68
N GLN A 172 -10.42 18.65 -7.81
CA GLN A 172 -11.57 19.36 -8.39
C GLN A 172 -12.56 18.42 -9.11
N MET A 173 -12.13 17.19 -9.40
CA MET A 173 -12.94 16.15 -10.05
C MET A 173 -12.90 14.84 -9.26
N PRO A 174 -13.94 13.99 -9.35
CA PRO A 174 -13.98 12.69 -8.68
C PRO A 174 -13.03 11.64 -9.29
N VAL A 175 -12.37 11.99 -10.37
CA VAL A 175 -11.36 11.16 -11.04
C VAL A 175 -10.04 11.91 -11.08
N TYR A 176 -8.95 11.20 -10.83
CA TYR A 176 -7.59 11.72 -10.92
C TYR A 176 -6.74 10.82 -11.82
N VAL A 177 -5.91 11.43 -12.65
CA VAL A 177 -4.96 10.70 -13.50
C VAL A 177 -3.55 11.01 -13.04
N TYR A 178 -2.84 9.96 -12.61
CA TYR A 178 -1.40 10.00 -12.38
C TYR A 178 -0.71 9.32 -13.55
N GLU A 179 0.23 10.01 -14.19
CA GLU A 179 0.97 9.45 -15.33
C GLU A 179 2.46 9.72 -15.25
N PHE A 180 3.24 8.83 -15.84
CA PHE A 180 4.69 8.99 -15.98
C PHE A 180 5.18 8.24 -17.21
N GLU A 181 6.28 8.75 -17.79
CA GLU A 181 7.01 8.10 -18.88
C GLU A 181 7.85 6.94 -18.34
N VAL A 182 8.00 5.89 -19.14
CA VAL A 182 8.84 4.73 -18.84
C VAL A 182 10.09 4.80 -19.71
N THR A 183 11.24 4.85 -19.06
CA THR A 183 12.54 4.90 -19.73
C THR A 183 13.26 3.56 -19.65
N SER A 184 14.28 3.36 -20.51
CA SER A 184 15.13 2.17 -20.41
C SER A 184 15.88 2.09 -19.07
N ALA A 185 16.23 3.23 -18.49
CA ALA A 185 16.84 3.28 -17.15
C ALA A 185 15.87 2.80 -16.07
N ASP A 186 14.59 3.23 -16.11
CA ASP A 186 13.55 2.74 -15.18
C ASP A 186 13.37 1.22 -15.29
N LEU A 187 13.40 0.67 -16.52
CA LEU A 187 13.27 -0.79 -16.72
C LEU A 187 14.48 -1.56 -16.18
N LEU A 188 15.69 -1.04 -16.33
CA LEU A 188 16.90 -1.65 -15.78
C LEU A 188 16.86 -1.65 -14.25
N GLU A 189 16.62 -0.50 -13.64
CA GLU A 189 16.48 -0.36 -12.18
C GLU A 189 15.38 -1.27 -11.63
N THR A 190 14.24 -1.35 -12.33
CA THR A 190 13.13 -2.23 -11.96
C THR A 190 13.52 -3.70 -12.03
N SER A 191 14.28 -4.10 -13.04
CA SER A 191 14.82 -5.47 -13.17
C SER A 191 15.70 -5.83 -11.98
N GLU A 192 16.64 -4.95 -11.62
CA GLU A 192 17.54 -5.13 -10.47
C GLU A 192 16.76 -5.21 -9.17
N ARG A 193 15.81 -4.30 -8.95
CA ARG A 193 14.93 -4.27 -7.79
C ARG A 193 14.12 -5.56 -7.65
N ILE A 194 13.51 -6.04 -8.73
CA ILE A 194 12.70 -7.27 -8.72
C ILE A 194 13.57 -8.47 -8.40
N ARG A 195 14.70 -8.64 -9.10
CA ARG A 195 15.64 -9.76 -8.87
C ARG A 195 16.17 -9.75 -7.44
N GLY A 196 16.61 -8.60 -6.95
CA GLY A 196 17.08 -8.44 -5.58
C GLY A 196 15.98 -8.73 -4.54
N LYS A 197 14.75 -8.26 -4.77
CA LYS A 197 13.61 -8.52 -3.86
C LYS A 197 13.25 -10.00 -3.82
N VAL A 198 13.19 -10.67 -4.97
CA VAL A 198 12.88 -12.10 -5.06
C VAL A 198 13.97 -12.94 -4.41
N GLU A 199 15.25 -12.61 -4.61
CA GLU A 199 16.36 -13.26 -3.91
C GLU A 199 16.24 -13.12 -2.39
N GLN A 200 15.97 -11.92 -1.89
CA GLN A 200 15.79 -11.69 -0.46
C GLN A 200 14.60 -12.47 0.11
N ILE A 201 13.51 -12.61 -0.64
CA ILE A 201 12.35 -13.41 -0.21
C ILE A 201 12.75 -14.88 -0.05
N VAL A 202 13.42 -15.49 -1.04
CA VAL A 202 13.79 -16.91 -0.95
C VAL A 202 14.83 -17.19 0.14
N LEU A 203 15.66 -16.23 0.48
CA LEU A 203 16.57 -16.34 1.64
C LEU A 203 15.77 -16.24 2.94
N ALA A 204 14.83 -15.31 3.04
CA ALA A 204 13.98 -15.15 4.22
C ALA A 204 13.04 -16.35 4.45
N GLU A 205 12.63 -17.05 3.39
CA GLU A 205 11.84 -18.30 3.49
C GLU A 205 12.55 -19.42 4.29
N GLN A 206 13.89 -19.36 4.42
CA GLN A 206 14.68 -20.33 5.17
C GLN A 206 14.80 -20.00 6.66
N LEU A 207 14.46 -18.79 7.05
CA LEU A 207 14.58 -18.30 8.42
C LEU A 207 13.31 -18.64 9.20
N LYS A 208 13.42 -18.69 10.54
CA LYS A 208 12.25 -18.71 11.42
C LYS A 208 11.56 -17.34 11.43
N ASP A 209 10.31 -17.29 11.83
CA ASP A 209 9.48 -16.08 11.81
C ASP A 209 10.09 -14.90 12.58
N ASP A 210 10.76 -15.19 13.70
CA ASP A 210 11.43 -14.21 14.56
C ASP A 210 12.81 -13.78 14.02
N GLU A 211 13.44 -14.61 13.23
CA GLU A 211 14.74 -14.34 12.59
C GLU A 211 14.62 -13.47 11.32
N ILE A 212 13.42 -13.38 10.71
CA ILE A 212 13.20 -12.52 9.55
C ILE A 212 13.21 -11.06 9.99
N GLU A 213 14.05 -10.24 9.35
CA GLU A 213 14.12 -8.81 9.63
C GLU A 213 12.74 -8.12 9.52
N PRO A 214 12.43 -7.15 10.37
CA PRO A 214 11.22 -6.35 10.25
C PRO A 214 11.13 -5.67 8.88
N CYS A 215 9.89 -5.45 8.41
CA CYS A 215 9.66 -4.59 7.24
C CYS A 215 10.28 -3.21 7.47
N THR A 216 10.72 -2.52 6.41
CA THR A 216 11.34 -1.18 6.52
C THR A 216 10.35 -0.15 7.08
N PRO A 217 10.81 0.99 7.60
CA PRO A 217 9.93 2.07 8.06
C PRO A 217 8.90 2.48 7.00
N GLU A 218 9.31 2.60 5.73
CA GLU A 218 8.44 2.95 4.60
C GLU A 218 7.38 1.85 4.38
N GLU A 219 7.79 0.58 4.37
CA GLU A 219 6.89 -0.57 4.21
C GLU A 219 5.88 -0.69 5.36
N ARG A 220 6.21 -0.18 6.54
CA ARG A 220 5.33 -0.16 7.73
C ARG A 220 4.46 1.09 7.83
N TRP A 221 4.61 2.06 6.94
CA TRP A 221 4.04 3.41 7.04
C TRP A 221 4.35 4.04 8.40
N ALA A 222 5.62 3.94 8.78
CA ALA A 222 6.08 4.46 10.05
C ALA A 222 6.09 5.99 10.04
N SER A 223 5.52 6.60 11.08
CA SER A 223 5.75 8.00 11.39
C SER A 223 6.97 8.15 12.28
N ALA A 224 7.68 9.25 12.12
CA ALA A 224 8.68 9.66 13.10
C ALA A 224 7.99 10.09 14.42
N GLU A 225 8.76 10.13 15.47
CA GLU A 225 8.41 10.81 16.70
C GLU A 225 8.12 12.29 16.42
N GLN A 226 7.08 12.84 17.02
CA GLN A 226 6.64 14.21 16.80
C GLN A 226 6.11 14.85 18.08
N TRP A 227 6.15 16.18 18.13
CA TRP A 227 5.57 16.99 19.20
C TRP A 227 4.51 17.92 18.62
N ALA A 228 3.27 17.76 19.04
CA ALA A 228 2.15 18.55 18.54
C ALA A 228 1.78 19.67 19.51
N VAL A 229 1.97 20.91 19.08
CA VAL A 229 1.48 22.09 19.82
C VAL A 229 0.00 22.24 19.55
N LYS A 230 -0.82 22.21 20.59
CA LYS A 230 -2.27 22.35 20.54
C LYS A 230 -2.76 23.37 21.58
N LYS A 231 -3.93 23.92 21.38
CA LYS A 231 -4.59 24.73 22.44
C LYS A 231 -5.04 23.80 23.56
N VAL A 232 -4.88 24.22 24.79
CA VAL A 232 -5.34 23.48 25.98
C VAL A 232 -6.82 23.07 25.79
N GLY A 233 -7.10 21.81 26.03
CA GLY A 233 -8.44 21.22 25.90
C GLY A 233 -8.87 20.91 24.46
N THR A 234 -8.01 21.07 23.45
CA THR A 234 -8.30 20.66 22.07
C THR A 234 -7.55 19.39 21.67
N LYS A 235 -8.15 18.60 20.77
CA LYS A 235 -7.51 17.37 20.25
C LYS A 235 -6.61 17.61 19.03
N LYS A 236 -6.71 18.76 18.37
CA LYS A 236 -6.00 19.07 17.13
C LYS A 236 -4.83 20.00 17.38
N ALA A 237 -3.69 19.70 16.74
CA ALA A 237 -2.57 20.64 16.66
C ALA A 237 -3.02 21.93 15.97
N ILE A 238 -2.43 23.06 16.36
CA ILE A 238 -2.60 24.32 15.64
C ILE A 238 -2.00 24.20 14.23
N PRO A 239 -2.42 25.05 13.27
CA PRO A 239 -1.79 25.08 11.96
C PRO A 239 -0.25 25.29 12.08
N GLY A 240 0.53 24.40 11.47
CA GLY A 240 1.99 24.40 11.60
C GLY A 240 2.52 23.96 12.96
N GLY A 241 1.66 23.39 13.85
CA GLY A 241 2.03 23.03 15.22
C GLY A 241 2.58 21.61 15.39
N VAL A 242 2.88 20.88 14.33
CA VAL A 242 3.52 19.57 14.41
C VAL A 242 5.02 19.77 14.17
N CYS A 243 5.82 19.50 15.19
CA CYS A 243 7.27 19.68 15.21
C CYS A 243 7.99 18.33 15.27
N ASN A 244 9.21 18.28 14.71
CA ASN A 244 10.03 17.06 14.72
C ASN A 244 10.89 16.94 15.99
N THR A 245 11.01 18.02 16.77
CA THR A 245 11.73 18.02 18.04
C THR A 245 10.93 18.72 19.14
N LEU A 246 11.17 18.34 20.38
CA LEU A 246 10.60 19.02 21.55
C LEU A 246 11.00 20.50 21.60
N GLU A 247 12.26 20.80 21.26
CA GLU A 247 12.78 22.17 21.28
C GLU A 247 12.04 23.07 20.30
N ASP A 248 11.75 22.59 19.08
CA ASP A 248 10.97 23.36 18.10
C ASP A 248 9.54 23.58 18.60
N ALA A 249 8.93 22.58 19.24
CA ALA A 249 7.60 22.72 19.80
C ALA A 249 7.58 23.74 20.96
N GLN A 250 8.61 23.75 21.82
CA GLN A 250 8.75 24.71 22.90
C GLN A 250 8.93 26.13 22.37
N LYS A 251 9.81 26.33 21.39
CA LYS A 251 9.99 27.63 20.70
C LYS A 251 8.68 28.14 20.11
N LEU A 252 7.93 27.26 19.43
CA LEU A 252 6.65 27.62 18.85
C LEU A 252 5.62 28.05 19.92
N VAL A 253 5.59 27.39 21.07
CA VAL A 253 4.74 27.80 22.20
C VAL A 253 5.14 29.18 22.71
N GLU A 254 6.45 29.48 22.86
CA GLU A 254 6.95 30.78 23.26
C GLU A 254 6.58 31.87 22.25
N GLU A 255 6.76 31.64 20.96
CA GLU A 255 6.37 32.57 19.88
C GLU A 255 4.87 32.88 19.86
N LYS A 256 4.03 31.92 20.30
CA LYS A 256 2.57 32.10 20.43
C LYS A 256 2.13 32.74 21.75
N GLY A 257 3.08 33.15 22.60
CA GLY A 257 2.82 33.83 23.87
C GLY A 257 2.71 32.91 25.09
N GLY A 258 3.09 31.68 24.97
CA GLY A 258 3.27 30.68 26.04
C GLY A 258 1.99 30.17 26.68
N LYS A 259 1.04 31.02 27.01
CA LYS A 259 -0.19 30.65 27.72
C LYS A 259 -1.27 30.07 26.80
N GLY A 260 -1.96 29.03 27.27
CA GLY A 260 -3.09 28.42 26.54
C GLY A 260 -2.69 27.39 25.48
N PHE A 261 -1.44 27.00 25.44
CA PHE A 261 -0.91 25.93 24.59
C PHE A 261 -0.35 24.79 25.44
N GLU A 262 -0.43 23.59 24.92
CA GLU A 262 0.19 22.39 25.49
C GLU A 262 0.91 21.63 24.37
N ILE A 263 1.97 20.91 24.74
CA ILE A 263 2.74 20.06 23.81
C ILE A 263 2.35 18.62 24.08
N GLU A 264 1.86 17.95 23.05
CA GLU A 264 1.55 16.52 23.05
C GLU A 264 2.69 15.77 22.38
N HIS A 265 3.33 14.87 23.13
CA HIS A 265 4.27 13.92 22.56
C HIS A 265 3.51 12.87 21.74
N ARG A 266 3.94 12.63 20.52
CA ARG A 266 3.41 11.61 19.61
C ARG A 266 4.49 10.59 19.33
N GLU A 267 4.31 9.41 19.93
CA GLU A 267 5.19 8.27 19.73
C GLU A 267 5.26 7.87 18.26
N PRO A 268 6.40 7.30 17.81
CA PRO A 268 6.52 6.70 16.50
C PRO A 268 5.42 5.64 16.29
N THR A 269 4.78 5.65 15.17
CA THR A 269 3.76 4.64 14.84
C THR A 269 4.18 3.79 13.64
N SER A 270 3.66 2.58 13.57
CA SER A 270 3.78 1.71 12.40
C SER A 270 2.37 1.37 11.92
N ARG A 271 1.70 2.35 11.32
CA ARG A 271 0.27 2.31 11.02
C ARG A 271 -0.14 1.08 10.21
N LYS A 272 0.64 0.70 9.21
CA LYS A 272 0.34 -0.50 8.41
C LYS A 272 0.33 -1.76 9.26
N CYS A 273 1.27 -1.88 10.22
CA CYS A 273 1.33 -3.05 11.10
C CYS A 273 0.09 -3.18 11.98
N VAL A 274 -0.44 -2.04 12.47
CA VAL A 274 -1.58 -2.03 13.38
C VAL A 274 -2.89 -2.25 12.64
N ASP A 275 -3.11 -1.51 11.53
CA ASP A 275 -4.43 -1.38 10.91
C ASP A 275 -4.63 -2.29 9.69
N TYR A 276 -3.56 -2.66 8.95
CA TYR A 276 -3.68 -3.24 7.62
C TYR A 276 -2.94 -4.55 7.40
N CYS A 277 -1.96 -4.89 8.24
CA CYS A 277 -1.16 -6.10 8.03
C CYS A 277 -1.94 -7.35 8.45
N ILE A 278 -2.26 -8.22 7.49
CA ILE A 278 -3.06 -9.43 7.74
C ILE A 278 -2.31 -10.49 8.57
N CYS A 279 -0.98 -10.49 8.55
CA CYS A 279 -0.15 -11.45 9.30
C CYS A 279 0.40 -10.85 10.61
N LYS A 280 -0.15 -9.74 11.11
CA LYS A 280 0.34 -9.04 12.30
C LYS A 280 0.46 -9.95 13.53
N GLU A 281 -0.51 -10.82 13.76
CA GLU A 281 -0.52 -11.74 14.90
C GLU A 281 0.59 -12.80 14.85
N LYS A 282 1.19 -13.02 13.68
CA LYS A 282 2.34 -13.90 13.46
C LYS A 282 3.68 -13.14 13.52
N CYS A 283 3.65 -11.82 13.52
CA CYS A 283 4.83 -10.96 13.39
C CYS A 283 5.44 -10.64 14.76
N SER A 284 6.72 -11.01 14.97
CA SER A 284 7.47 -10.68 16.18
C SER A 284 7.62 -9.18 16.43
N PHE A 285 7.81 -8.39 15.35
CA PHE A 285 7.87 -6.93 15.43
C PHE A 285 6.55 -6.32 15.92
N TYR A 286 5.40 -6.76 15.38
CA TYR A 286 4.09 -6.27 15.86
C TYR A 286 3.88 -6.60 17.34
N LYS A 287 4.25 -7.80 17.78
CA LYS A 287 4.16 -8.20 19.18
C LYS A 287 5.06 -7.36 20.10
N SER A 288 6.22 -6.89 19.61
CA SER A 288 7.08 -6.00 20.41
C SER A 288 6.45 -4.63 20.65
N LEU A 289 5.74 -4.07 19.66
CA LEU A 289 5.04 -2.79 19.82
C LEU A 289 3.99 -2.79 20.95
N HIS A 290 3.40 -3.96 21.24
CA HIS A 290 2.39 -4.09 22.30
C HIS A 290 2.98 -4.41 23.68
N ARG A 291 4.16 -5.03 23.75
CA ARG A 291 4.84 -5.30 25.04
C ARG A 291 5.34 -4.02 25.70
N GLU A 292 5.77 -3.03 24.91
CA GLU A 292 6.26 -1.75 25.44
C GLU A 292 5.12 -0.90 26.04
N THR A 293 3.89 -1.04 25.54
CA THR A 293 2.72 -0.35 26.09
C THR A 293 2.21 -0.94 27.42
N GLU A 294 2.42 -2.23 27.67
CA GLU A 294 2.04 -2.88 28.95
C GLU A 294 3.04 -2.63 30.08
N THR A 295 4.31 -2.39 29.77
CA THR A 295 5.36 -2.11 30.76
C THR A 295 5.48 -0.64 31.16
N GLY A 296 4.89 0.29 30.37
CA GLY A 296 4.90 1.73 30.64
C GLY A 296 3.78 2.23 31.59
N SER A 297 2.93 1.36 32.12
CA SER A 297 1.82 1.73 33.01
C SER A 297 2.02 1.34 34.49
N VAL A 298 3.27 1.16 34.87
CA VAL A 298 3.64 0.95 36.31
C VAL A 298 4.71 1.97 36.71
N GLU A 299 4.25 3.19 37.02
CA GLU A 299 4.84 4.07 38.05
C GLU A 299 3.86 5.18 38.40
#